data_f593baf6362c77d4de1f654c01b4d74c
#
_entry.id   f593baf6362c77d4de1f654c01b4d74c
#
_cell.length_a   1.000
_cell.length_b   1.000
_cell.length_c   1.000
_cell.angle_alpha   90.00
_cell.angle_beta   90.00
_cell.angle_gamma   90.00
#
_symmetry.space_group_name_H-M   'P 1'
#
loop_
_entity.id
_entity.type
_entity.pdbx_description
1 polymer ?
#
loop_
_entity_poly.entity_id
_entity_poly.type
_entity_poly.pdbx_seq_one_letter_code
_entity_poly.pdbx_strand_id
1 'polypeptide(L)'
;MSRASVLLADDHEAFLEVEARLLEPEFEVVETVRDGRAAVEAAARLAPDVLVLDISMPILDGIEAIRSLRAAGSRSKFVFLTVHGDEDYVRAALAAGAVGYVVKSRLASDLLPALREALAGRRFISPSLSQG
;
A
#
# COMPACT_ATOMS: atom_id res chain seq x y z
N MET A 1 -17.20 1.05 17.37
CA MET A 1 -15.85 1.49 17.01
C MET A 1 -15.71 1.43 15.50
N SER A 2 -15.13 2.45 14.93
CA SER A 2 -14.92 2.48 13.49
C SER A 2 -13.69 1.65 13.13
N ARG A 3 -13.77 0.98 11.98
CA ARG A 3 -12.65 0.24 11.44
C ARG A 3 -11.67 1.23 10.78
N ALA A 4 -10.40 0.85 10.74
CA ALA A 4 -9.41 1.67 10.05
C ALA A 4 -9.73 1.75 8.56
N SER A 5 -9.52 2.92 7.97
CA SER A 5 -9.83 3.17 6.57
C SER A 5 -8.63 2.83 5.68
N VAL A 6 -8.92 2.21 4.54
CA VAL A 6 -7.90 1.77 3.59
C VAL A 6 -8.26 2.23 2.18
N LEU A 7 -7.30 2.84 1.51
CA LEU A 7 -7.39 3.19 0.10
C LEU A 7 -6.51 2.20 -0.67
N LEU A 8 -7.06 1.62 -1.74
CA LEU A 8 -6.34 0.65 -2.56
C LEU A 8 -6.02 1.25 -3.94
N ALA A 9 -4.78 1.10 -4.39
CA ALA A 9 -4.33 1.61 -5.68
C ALA A 9 -3.56 0.54 -6.44
N ASP A 10 -4.07 0.16 -7.61
CA ASP A 10 -3.45 -0.85 -8.48
C ASP A 10 -4.07 -0.74 -9.85
N ASP A 11 -3.28 -0.83 -10.91
CA ASP A 11 -3.82 -0.77 -12.27
C ASP A 11 -4.42 -2.11 -12.72
N HIS A 12 -4.30 -3.16 -11.92
CA HIS A 12 -4.90 -4.47 -12.18
C HIS A 12 -6.17 -4.64 -11.36
N GLU A 13 -7.31 -4.49 -12.01
CA GLU A 13 -8.62 -4.56 -11.35
C GLU A 13 -8.83 -5.87 -10.58
N ALA A 14 -8.33 -6.98 -11.12
CA ALA A 14 -8.48 -8.27 -10.46
C ALA A 14 -7.80 -8.29 -9.08
N PHE A 15 -6.64 -7.65 -8.95
CA PHE A 15 -5.97 -7.54 -7.65
C PHE A 15 -6.76 -6.66 -6.69
N LEU A 16 -7.32 -5.56 -7.18
CA LEU A 16 -8.14 -4.68 -6.33
C LEU A 16 -9.32 -5.43 -5.73
N GLU A 17 -9.98 -6.27 -6.53
CA GLU A 17 -11.11 -7.06 -6.04
C GLU A 17 -10.70 -8.06 -4.96
N VAL A 18 -9.59 -8.76 -5.17
CA VAL A 18 -9.09 -9.73 -4.19
C VAL A 18 -8.66 -9.03 -2.90
N GLU A 19 -7.95 -7.91 -3.02
CA GLU A 19 -7.53 -7.13 -1.86
C GLU A 19 -8.72 -6.65 -1.05
N ALA A 20 -9.73 -6.10 -1.74
CA ALA A 20 -10.92 -5.58 -1.06
C ALA A 20 -11.64 -6.68 -0.30
N ARG A 21 -11.83 -7.84 -0.91
CA ARG A 21 -12.49 -8.98 -0.25
C ARG A 21 -11.71 -9.45 0.97
N LEU A 22 -10.40 -9.48 0.85
CA LEU A 22 -9.55 -9.94 1.94
C LEU A 22 -9.59 -8.96 3.12
N LEU A 23 -9.69 -7.67 2.84
CA LEU A 23 -9.60 -6.62 3.85
C LEU A 23 -10.95 -6.25 4.49
N GLU A 24 -12.05 -6.36 3.75
CA GLU A 24 -13.37 -5.92 4.22
C GLU A 24 -13.82 -6.47 5.58
N PRO A 25 -13.52 -7.71 5.96
CA PRO A 25 -13.92 -8.18 7.29
C PRO A 25 -13.32 -7.39 8.46
N GLU A 26 -12.18 -6.74 8.23
CA GLU A 26 -11.45 -6.06 9.31
C GLU A 26 -11.28 -4.56 9.09
N PHE A 27 -11.27 -4.12 7.84
CA PHE A 27 -10.98 -2.73 7.47
C PHE A 27 -12.10 -2.14 6.62
N GLU A 28 -12.18 -0.83 6.60
CA GLU A 28 -13.10 -0.12 5.72
C GLU A 28 -12.35 0.30 4.45
N VAL A 29 -12.65 -0.34 3.33
CA VAL A 29 -12.08 0.03 2.03
C VAL A 29 -12.88 1.23 1.52
N VAL A 30 -12.27 2.41 1.57
CA VAL A 30 -12.99 3.66 1.27
C VAL A 30 -13.05 3.97 -0.22
N GLU A 31 -12.07 3.52 -0.98
CA GLU A 31 -12.04 3.73 -2.42
C GLU A 31 -10.97 2.84 -3.06
N THR A 32 -11.13 2.55 -4.35
CA THR A 32 -10.10 1.89 -5.15
C THR A 32 -9.78 2.77 -6.34
N VAL A 33 -8.50 2.92 -6.66
CA VAL A 33 -8.04 3.74 -7.78
C VAL A 33 -7.02 2.96 -8.61
N ARG A 34 -6.75 3.40 -9.84
CA ARG A 34 -6.01 2.60 -10.80
C ARG A 34 -4.73 3.25 -11.33
N ASP A 35 -4.37 4.42 -10.85
CA ASP A 35 -3.11 5.06 -11.23
C ASP A 35 -2.59 5.91 -10.08
N GLY A 36 -1.33 6.33 -10.22
CA GLY A 36 -0.66 7.04 -9.13
C GLY A 36 -1.21 8.43 -8.87
N ARG A 37 -1.69 9.14 -9.91
CA ARG A 37 -2.28 10.45 -9.70
C ARG A 37 -3.60 10.34 -8.95
N ALA A 38 -4.44 9.38 -9.35
CA ALA A 38 -5.71 9.13 -8.66
C ALA A 38 -5.45 8.74 -7.20
N ALA A 39 -4.37 7.98 -6.95
CA ALA A 39 -3.99 7.61 -5.58
C ALA A 39 -3.64 8.83 -4.74
N VAL A 40 -2.85 9.76 -5.29
CA VAL A 40 -2.49 10.99 -4.58
C VAL A 40 -3.73 11.84 -4.30
N GLU A 41 -4.57 12.05 -5.29
CA GLU A 41 -5.78 12.86 -5.14
C GLU A 41 -6.76 12.25 -4.12
N ALA A 42 -7.00 10.95 -4.20
CA ALA A 42 -7.90 10.27 -3.28
C ALA A 42 -7.34 10.26 -1.85
N ALA A 43 -6.04 10.01 -1.69
CA ALA A 43 -5.42 10.03 -0.38
C ALA A 43 -5.44 11.42 0.25
N ALA A 44 -5.25 12.46 -0.54
CA ALA A 44 -5.32 13.84 -0.04
C ALA A 44 -6.74 14.19 0.40
N ARG A 45 -7.74 13.71 -0.33
CA ARG A 45 -9.15 14.00 -0.05
C ARG A 45 -9.69 13.17 1.11
N LEU A 46 -9.33 11.89 1.15
CA LEU A 46 -9.92 10.93 2.11
C LEU A 46 -9.10 10.75 3.38
N ALA A 47 -7.82 11.09 3.34
CA ALA A 47 -6.89 10.91 4.46
C ALA A 47 -7.03 9.51 5.10
N PRO A 48 -6.85 8.43 4.30
CA PRO A 48 -7.02 7.08 4.84
C PRO A 48 -5.97 6.75 5.89
N ASP A 49 -6.30 5.82 6.77
CA ASP A 49 -5.32 5.35 7.76
C ASP A 49 -4.17 4.61 7.06
N VAL A 50 -4.50 3.81 6.04
CA VAL A 50 -3.49 3.08 5.26
C VAL A 50 -3.77 3.25 3.77
N LEU A 51 -2.71 3.45 3.00
CA LEU A 51 -2.75 3.40 1.54
C LEU A 51 -1.96 2.17 1.11
N VAL A 52 -2.65 1.23 0.46
CA VAL A 52 -2.02 0.05 -0.15
C VAL A 52 -1.90 0.32 -1.63
N LEU A 53 -0.68 0.25 -2.17
CA LEU A 53 -0.48 0.62 -3.57
C LEU A 53 0.60 -0.23 -4.22
N ASP A 54 0.47 -0.40 -5.54
CA ASP A 54 1.51 -1.01 -6.36
C ASP A 54 2.58 0.03 -6.69
N ILE A 55 3.78 -0.41 -6.96
CA ILE A 55 4.85 0.46 -7.43
C ILE A 55 4.60 0.80 -8.91
N SER A 56 4.36 -0.20 -9.75
CA SER A 56 4.18 0.01 -11.18
C SER A 56 2.74 0.39 -11.52
N MET A 57 2.50 1.67 -11.68
CA MET A 57 1.20 2.22 -12.07
C MET A 57 1.40 3.29 -13.13
N PRO A 58 0.42 3.47 -14.03
CA PRO A 58 0.51 4.54 -15.04
C PRO A 58 0.46 5.93 -14.42
N ILE A 59 0.95 6.89 -15.16
CA ILE A 59 0.91 8.32 -14.87
C ILE A 59 1.92 8.70 -13.78
N LEU A 60 1.87 8.02 -12.65
CA LEU A 60 2.76 8.27 -11.51
C LEU A 60 2.96 6.94 -10.80
N ASP A 61 4.20 6.49 -10.64
CA ASP A 61 4.43 5.22 -9.95
C ASP A 61 4.20 5.35 -8.44
N GLY A 62 4.12 4.19 -7.75
CA GLY A 62 3.79 4.16 -6.34
C GLY A 62 4.81 4.85 -5.45
N ILE A 63 6.09 4.78 -5.80
CA ILE A 63 7.14 5.42 -5.00
C ILE A 63 7.03 6.95 -5.12
N GLU A 64 6.82 7.44 -6.33
CA GLU A 64 6.60 8.87 -6.56
C GLU A 64 5.33 9.35 -5.88
N ALA A 65 4.29 8.52 -5.89
CA ALA A 65 3.02 8.87 -5.24
C ALA A 65 3.21 9.10 -3.74
N ILE A 66 3.89 8.18 -3.04
CA ILE A 66 4.07 8.37 -1.60
C ILE A 66 5.05 9.49 -1.27
N ARG A 67 6.04 9.75 -2.11
CA ARG A 67 6.91 10.91 -1.93
C ARG A 67 6.10 12.20 -2.00
N SER A 68 5.21 12.30 -2.97
CA SER A 68 4.33 13.45 -3.12
C SER A 68 3.43 13.64 -1.91
N LEU A 69 2.82 12.55 -1.43
CA LEU A 69 1.94 12.60 -0.28
C LEU A 69 2.68 12.99 0.99
N ARG A 70 3.86 12.45 1.22
CA ARG A 70 4.66 12.81 2.38
C ARG A 70 5.09 14.26 2.36
N ALA A 71 5.49 14.75 1.19
CA ALA A 71 5.85 16.16 1.03
C ALA A 71 4.67 17.08 1.33
N ALA A 72 3.45 16.61 1.09
CA ALA A 72 2.22 17.36 1.38
C ALA A 72 1.75 17.18 2.83
N GLY A 73 2.46 16.44 3.65
CA GLY A 73 2.13 16.26 5.06
C GLY A 73 1.19 15.10 5.38
N SER A 74 1.02 14.16 4.46
CA SER A 74 0.15 13.01 4.69
C SER A 74 0.60 12.21 5.92
N ARG A 75 -0.38 11.78 6.72
CA ARG A 75 -0.15 10.92 7.89
C ARG A 75 -0.55 9.47 7.64
N SER A 76 -0.98 9.14 6.42
CA SER A 76 -1.32 7.78 6.08
C SER A 76 -0.11 6.86 6.19
N LYS A 77 -0.34 5.60 6.54
CA LYS A 77 0.69 4.58 6.48
C LYS A 77 0.70 4.01 5.07
N PHE A 78 1.88 3.84 4.50
CA PHE A 78 2.02 3.36 3.12
C PHE A 78 2.51 1.94 3.10
N VAL A 79 1.76 1.05 2.43
CA VAL A 79 2.10 -0.36 2.27
C VAL A 79 2.11 -0.68 0.78
N PHE A 80 3.24 -1.14 0.27
CA PHE A 80 3.30 -1.59 -1.12
C PHE A 80 2.83 -3.04 -1.24
N LEU A 81 2.09 -3.30 -2.30
CA LEU A 81 1.70 -4.64 -2.71
C LEU A 81 2.04 -4.76 -4.19
N THR A 82 3.09 -5.49 -4.53
CA THR A 82 3.68 -5.43 -5.85
C THR A 82 4.29 -6.76 -6.27
N VAL A 83 4.46 -6.95 -7.59
CA VAL A 83 5.19 -8.11 -8.12
C VAL A 83 6.70 -7.96 -7.98
N HIS A 84 7.19 -6.74 -7.74
CA HIS A 84 8.62 -6.47 -7.66
C HIS A 84 9.21 -6.97 -6.34
N GLY A 85 10.07 -7.99 -6.42
CA GLY A 85 10.73 -8.55 -5.24
C GLY A 85 12.19 -8.17 -5.11
N ASP A 86 12.69 -7.28 -5.97
CA ASP A 86 14.09 -6.90 -5.99
C ASP A 86 14.46 -6.05 -4.78
N GLU A 87 15.65 -6.29 -4.25
CA GLU A 87 16.17 -5.54 -3.11
C GLU A 87 16.20 -4.03 -3.36
N ASP A 88 16.50 -3.63 -4.60
CA ASP A 88 16.54 -2.20 -4.95
C ASP A 88 15.16 -1.54 -4.83
N TYR A 89 14.09 -2.22 -5.24
CA TYR A 89 12.74 -1.71 -5.08
C TYR A 89 12.34 -1.62 -3.61
N VAL A 90 12.66 -2.65 -2.84
CA VAL A 90 12.38 -2.65 -1.39
C VAL A 90 13.06 -1.46 -0.73
N ARG A 91 14.34 -1.26 -1.04
CA ARG A 91 15.14 -0.17 -0.46
C ARG A 91 14.57 1.18 -0.83
N ALA A 92 14.23 1.38 -2.10
CA ALA A 92 13.65 2.64 -2.57
C ALA A 92 12.30 2.91 -1.92
N ALA A 93 11.48 1.88 -1.75
CA ALA A 93 10.16 2.00 -1.12
C ALA A 93 10.29 2.43 0.35
N LEU A 94 11.19 1.78 1.09
CA LEU A 94 11.41 2.11 2.49
C LEU A 94 12.00 3.51 2.64
N ALA A 95 12.92 3.89 1.78
CA ALA A 95 13.51 5.23 1.79
C ALA A 95 12.47 6.30 1.49
N ALA A 96 11.47 5.98 0.66
CA ALA A 96 10.38 6.91 0.35
C ALA A 96 9.38 7.04 1.50
N GLY A 97 9.39 6.11 2.44
CA GLY A 97 8.56 6.18 3.63
C GLY A 97 7.53 5.07 3.81
N ALA A 98 7.59 4.02 2.98
CA ALA A 98 6.70 2.88 3.16
C ALA A 98 7.03 2.15 4.47
N VAL A 99 6.01 1.68 5.16
CA VAL A 99 6.18 0.88 6.38
C VAL A 99 5.87 -0.59 6.11
N GLY A 100 5.30 -0.91 4.96
CA GLY A 100 5.03 -2.29 4.57
C GLY A 100 5.44 -2.56 3.13
N TYR A 101 5.90 -3.76 2.88
CA TYR A 101 6.24 -4.21 1.54
C TYR A 101 5.84 -5.66 1.39
N VAL A 102 4.83 -5.91 0.57
CA VAL A 102 4.26 -7.24 0.36
C VAL A 102 4.39 -7.60 -1.12
N VAL A 103 4.91 -8.79 -1.42
CA VAL A 103 4.93 -9.27 -2.80
C VAL A 103 3.58 -9.90 -3.13
N LYS A 104 3.09 -9.67 -4.34
CA LYS A 104 1.75 -10.13 -4.75
C LYS A 104 1.59 -11.65 -4.66
N SER A 105 2.66 -12.40 -4.82
CA SER A 105 2.59 -13.86 -4.67
C SER A 105 2.27 -14.31 -3.24
N ARG A 106 2.40 -13.43 -2.26
CA ARG A 106 2.09 -13.72 -0.86
C ARG A 106 0.93 -12.89 -0.33
N LEU A 107 0.11 -12.35 -1.23
CA LEU A 107 -1.03 -11.52 -0.89
C LEU A 107 -1.92 -12.14 0.19
N ALA A 108 -2.31 -13.39 0.01
CA ALA A 108 -3.26 -14.05 0.92
C ALA A 108 -2.72 -14.22 2.35
N SER A 109 -1.41 -14.41 2.50
CA SER A 109 -0.82 -14.63 3.81
C SER A 109 -0.27 -13.37 4.46
N ASP A 110 0.17 -12.39 3.65
CA ASP A 110 0.95 -11.28 4.18
C ASP A 110 0.22 -9.94 4.25
N LEU A 111 -0.83 -9.73 3.46
CA LEU A 111 -1.47 -8.40 3.40
C LEU A 111 -2.09 -7.98 4.74
N LEU A 112 -2.93 -8.82 5.34
CA LEU A 112 -3.54 -8.49 6.62
C LEU A 112 -2.50 -8.25 7.72
N PRO A 113 -1.50 -9.13 7.90
CA PRO A 113 -0.45 -8.85 8.88
C PRO A 113 0.29 -7.54 8.60
N ALA A 114 0.55 -7.22 7.32
CA ALA A 114 1.24 -5.98 6.96
C ALA A 114 0.45 -4.74 7.40
N LEU A 115 -0.87 -4.74 7.18
CA LEU A 115 -1.70 -3.62 7.59
C LEU A 115 -1.80 -3.52 9.11
N ARG A 116 -1.91 -4.65 9.80
CA ARG A 116 -1.95 -4.65 11.26
C ARG A 116 -0.66 -4.07 11.84
N GLU A 117 0.49 -4.48 11.29
CA GLU A 117 1.78 -3.97 11.73
C GLU A 117 1.92 -2.47 11.43
N ALA A 118 1.49 -2.04 10.24
CA ALA A 118 1.53 -0.63 9.87
C ALA A 118 0.74 0.23 10.85
N LEU A 119 -0.45 -0.19 11.21
CA LEU A 119 -1.28 0.54 12.16
C LEU A 119 -0.69 0.57 13.56
N ALA A 120 0.09 -0.45 13.92
CA ALA A 120 0.79 -0.51 15.20
C ALA A 120 2.11 0.27 15.19
N GLY A 121 2.44 0.91 14.07
CA GLY A 121 3.68 1.67 13.94
C GLY A 121 4.90 0.80 13.66
N ARG A 122 4.70 -0.44 13.26
CA ARG A 122 5.79 -1.38 12.99
C ARG A 122 5.93 -1.63 11.49
N ARG A 123 7.13 -2.00 11.09
CA ARG A 123 7.45 -2.30 9.68
C ARG A 123 7.17 -3.76 9.39
N PHE A 124 6.66 -4.04 8.19
CA PHE A 124 6.46 -5.40 7.70
C PHE A 124 7.05 -5.55 6.30
N ILE A 125 7.89 -6.55 6.12
CA ILE A 125 8.43 -6.89 4.80
C ILE A 125 8.18 -8.38 4.59
N SER A 126 7.64 -8.76 3.42
CA SER A 126 7.39 -10.18 3.12
C SER A 126 8.63 -11.03 3.43
N PRO A 127 8.50 -12.15 4.15
CA PRO A 127 9.65 -12.93 4.59
C PRO A 127 10.60 -13.35 3.48
N SER A 128 10.10 -13.61 2.28
CA SER A 128 10.92 -13.99 1.13
C SER A 128 11.90 -12.91 0.71
N LEU A 129 11.68 -11.65 1.12
CA LEU A 129 12.52 -10.51 0.77
C LEU A 129 13.51 -10.16 1.88
N SER A 130 13.18 -10.47 3.12
CA SER A 130 14.01 -10.12 4.27
C SER A 130 15.27 -11.01 4.41
N GLN A 131 15.38 -12.03 3.58
CA GLN A 131 16.51 -12.95 3.57
C GLN A 131 17.59 -12.59 2.54
N GLY A 132 17.38 -11.52 1.82
CA GLY A 132 18.26 -11.10 0.73
C GLY A 132 19.68 -10.82 1.09
#